data_133353c7f6030870cefc71edd6e9fb0b
#
_entry.id   133353c7f6030870cefc71edd6e9fb0b
#
_cell.length_a   1.000
_cell.length_b   1.000
_cell.length_c   1.000
_cell.angle_alpha   90.00
_cell.angle_beta   90.00
_cell.angle_gamma   90.00
#
_symmetry.space_group_name_H-M   'P 1'
#
loop_
_entity.id
_entity.type
_entity.pdbx_description
1 polymer ?
#
loop_
_entity_poly.entity_id
_entity_poly.type
_entity_poly.pdbx_seq_one_letter_code
_entity_poly.pdbx_strand_id
1 'polypeptide(L)'
;VSFLLQRSIKIYSLRIKDIDNIYIEEITSWNSFQYFWELNRAGGCNISFNIDDPKFTQNNLFPARHFIDIFRGDRKLWSGVLSGVSGNVGDISGRLTLTFSGYLALLEKMEVNPSGKIFTDIEQGTILWTLIDDFQGLPNGNYGITQGSVTTGIKRDREYSPFKNVYEAFIQMTEVINGCDLEITQNKVLNVYAHQGRRLEAIVFEYGKNITGLNFNFSMKDLVNQANAIGSGEGIDLLYSVAHNMQSQEIYGLMQESFSHSDVKELNTLAEHAKKYVEEYPNPTQIYGCDVRDTIDTVLKSYSVGDEVRLRIKKGYLDIDTYRRIKKLSISVDQNEKESIGVSFQ
;
A
#
# COMPACT_ATOMS: atom_id res chain seq x y z
N VAL A 1 41.47 7.70 -34.68
CA VAL A 1 40.62 6.66 -34.05
C VAL A 1 39.85 7.38 -32.95
N SER A 2 38.62 7.80 -33.28
CA SER A 2 37.72 8.51 -32.38
C SER A 2 37.03 7.46 -31.50
N PHE A 3 37.39 7.40 -30.23
CA PHE A 3 36.58 6.73 -29.23
C PHE A 3 35.33 7.57 -28.98
N LEU A 4 34.26 7.26 -29.68
CA LEU A 4 32.91 7.65 -29.26
C LEU A 4 32.63 6.91 -27.97
N LEU A 5 32.79 7.60 -26.85
CA LEU A 5 32.18 7.21 -25.58
C LEU A 5 30.67 7.15 -25.82
N GLN A 6 30.14 5.96 -26.07
CA GLN A 6 28.71 5.68 -25.91
C GLN A 6 28.38 5.97 -24.44
N ARG A 7 27.90 7.17 -24.14
CA ARG A 7 27.18 7.42 -22.90
C ARG A 7 26.01 6.45 -22.90
N SER A 8 26.05 5.41 -22.06
CA SER A 8 24.88 4.60 -21.77
C SER A 8 23.79 5.55 -21.32
N ILE A 9 22.71 5.62 -22.12
CA ILE A 9 21.54 6.42 -21.75
C ILE A 9 21.00 5.76 -20.50
N LYS A 10 21.15 6.45 -19.36
CA LYS A 10 20.58 5.97 -18.10
C LYS A 10 19.07 5.91 -18.21
N ILE A 11 18.52 4.76 -17.84
CA ILE A 11 17.07 4.51 -17.94
C ILE A 11 16.36 5.18 -16.74
N TYR A 12 16.99 5.19 -15.56
CA TYR A 12 16.42 5.74 -14.34
C TYR A 12 17.06 7.07 -13.93
N SER A 13 16.23 7.98 -13.43
CA SER A 13 16.60 9.21 -12.74
C SER A 13 15.77 9.34 -11.46
N LEU A 14 16.45 9.55 -10.34
CA LEU A 14 15.86 9.72 -9.03
C LEU A 14 16.09 11.17 -8.61
N ARG A 15 15.02 11.94 -8.38
CA ARG A 15 15.13 13.37 -8.10
C ARG A 15 14.60 13.68 -6.71
N ILE A 16 15.48 14.19 -5.86
CA ILE A 16 15.09 14.67 -4.52
C ILE A 16 14.62 16.12 -4.65
N LYS A 17 13.51 16.41 -3.99
CA LYS A 17 12.91 17.75 -3.90
C LYS A 17 12.57 18.11 -2.45
N ASP A 18 12.47 19.39 -2.19
CA ASP A 18 12.02 19.92 -0.90
C ASP A 18 10.48 19.98 -0.80
N ILE A 19 9.99 20.54 0.31
CA ILE A 19 8.55 20.72 0.56
C ILE A 19 7.88 21.66 -0.44
N ASP A 20 8.63 22.60 -1.02
CA ASP A 20 8.17 23.54 -2.02
C ASP A 20 8.20 22.97 -3.46
N ASN A 21 8.49 21.67 -3.60
CA ASN A 21 8.66 20.93 -4.85
C ASN A 21 9.86 21.40 -5.71
N ILE A 22 10.84 22.07 -5.11
CA ILE A 22 12.08 22.47 -5.79
C ILE A 22 13.04 21.27 -5.80
N TYR A 23 13.49 20.85 -6.97
CA TYR A 23 14.50 19.81 -7.10
C TYR A 23 15.85 20.30 -6.59
N ILE A 24 16.40 19.56 -5.62
CA ILE A 24 17.67 19.89 -4.94
C ILE A 24 18.82 18.97 -5.35
N GLU A 25 18.51 17.73 -5.75
CA GLU A 25 19.54 16.77 -6.17
C GLU A 25 18.96 15.78 -7.21
N GLU A 26 19.74 15.42 -8.22
CA GLU A 26 19.47 14.34 -9.14
C GLU A 26 20.45 13.18 -8.91
N ILE A 27 19.90 12.03 -8.57
CA ILE A 27 20.64 10.81 -8.30
C ILE A 27 20.63 9.96 -9.55
N THR A 28 21.82 9.70 -10.09
CA THR A 28 22.03 8.88 -11.30
C THR A 28 22.91 7.67 -11.02
N SER A 29 23.32 7.45 -9.77
CA SER A 29 24.11 6.29 -9.34
C SER A 29 23.68 5.84 -7.96
N TRP A 30 23.60 4.55 -7.76
CA TRP A 30 23.21 3.85 -6.54
C TRP A 30 23.87 2.47 -6.50
N ASN A 31 23.89 1.84 -5.32
CA ASN A 31 24.22 0.41 -5.22
C ASN A 31 23.04 -0.46 -5.63
N SER A 32 21.87 -0.12 -5.11
CA SER A 32 20.60 -0.70 -5.48
C SER A 32 19.45 0.21 -5.02
N PHE A 33 18.30 0.12 -5.68
CA PHE A 33 17.07 0.65 -5.12
C PHE A 33 15.90 -0.28 -5.43
N GLN A 34 14.88 -0.22 -4.57
CA GLN A 34 13.64 -0.92 -4.74
C GLN A 34 12.50 0.04 -4.44
N TYR A 35 11.46 0.03 -5.26
CA TYR A 35 10.23 0.74 -4.99
C TYR A 35 9.03 -0.18 -5.24
N PHE A 36 7.94 0.09 -4.52
CA PHE A 36 6.77 -0.76 -4.60
C PHE A 36 5.47 0.00 -4.34
N TRP A 37 4.41 -0.52 -4.91
CA TRP A 37 3.02 -0.17 -4.60
C TRP A 37 2.38 -1.33 -3.85
N GLU A 38 1.49 -1.01 -2.96
CA GLU A 38 0.72 -1.99 -2.19
C GLU A 38 -0.72 -1.49 -2.03
N LEU A 39 -1.69 -2.39 -2.24
CA LEU A 39 -3.10 -2.06 -2.18
C LEU A 39 -3.48 -1.52 -0.79
N ASN A 40 -4.14 -0.38 -0.76
CA ASN A 40 -4.58 0.29 0.47
C ASN A 40 -3.44 0.62 1.47
N ARG A 41 -2.20 0.70 0.99
CA ARG A 41 -1.01 1.01 1.80
C ARG A 41 -0.14 2.05 1.11
N ALA A 42 0.72 2.68 1.90
CA ALA A 42 1.57 3.77 1.40
C ALA A 42 2.55 3.35 0.29
N GLY A 43 2.88 2.07 0.20
CA GLY A 43 4.02 1.67 -0.61
C GLY A 43 5.34 2.21 -0.06
N GLY A 44 6.44 2.02 -0.77
CA GLY A 44 7.73 2.51 -0.28
C GLY A 44 8.83 2.47 -1.32
N CYS A 45 9.95 3.09 -0.98
CA CYS A 45 11.20 3.01 -1.74
C CYS A 45 12.39 2.99 -0.78
N ASN A 46 13.32 2.10 -1.04
CA ASN A 46 14.61 2.03 -0.34
C ASN A 46 15.73 2.19 -1.37
N ILE A 47 16.68 3.09 -1.10
CA ILE A 47 17.83 3.33 -1.97
C ILE A 47 19.09 3.16 -1.14
N SER A 48 20.03 2.40 -1.65
CA SER A 48 21.31 2.11 -1.00
C SER A 48 22.48 2.78 -1.74
N PHE A 49 23.32 3.44 -0.96
CA PHE A 49 24.53 4.14 -1.42
C PHE A 49 25.75 3.71 -0.61
N ASN A 50 26.93 4.13 -1.08
CA ASN A 50 28.09 4.18 -0.22
C ASN A 50 27.91 5.33 0.80
N ILE A 51 28.29 5.11 2.07
CA ILE A 51 28.20 6.14 3.13
C ILE A 51 29.06 7.37 2.82
N ASP A 52 30.16 7.17 2.08
CA ASP A 52 31.10 8.22 1.70
C ASP A 52 30.66 9.00 0.44
N ASP A 53 29.45 8.78 -0.08
CA ASP A 53 28.94 9.53 -1.22
C ASP A 53 28.79 11.02 -0.83
N PRO A 54 29.57 11.93 -1.46
CA PRO A 54 29.60 13.33 -1.07
C PRO A 54 28.29 14.09 -1.32
N LYS A 55 27.37 13.51 -2.06
CA LYS A 55 26.04 14.09 -2.30
C LYS A 55 25.17 14.10 -1.05
N PHE A 56 25.42 13.19 -0.11
CA PHE A 56 24.58 13.00 1.07
C PHE A 56 25.34 13.31 2.34
N THR A 57 24.86 14.32 3.05
CA THR A 57 25.39 14.70 4.36
C THR A 57 24.24 14.81 5.36
N GLN A 58 24.57 14.73 6.65
CA GLN A 58 23.59 14.93 7.72
C GLN A 58 22.89 16.29 7.63
N ASN A 59 23.51 17.27 6.98
CA ASN A 59 23.00 18.63 6.90
C ASN A 59 22.14 18.90 5.67
N ASN A 60 22.03 17.96 4.72
CA ASN A 60 21.26 18.18 3.48
C ASN A 60 20.10 17.20 3.24
N LEU A 61 19.90 16.21 4.13
CA LEU A 61 18.81 15.26 4.04
C LEU A 61 18.02 15.18 5.35
N PHE A 62 16.77 15.60 5.32
CA PHE A 62 15.91 15.62 6.50
C PHE A 62 14.63 14.82 6.24
N PRO A 63 14.35 13.76 7.05
CA PRO A 63 13.07 13.08 7.03
C PRO A 63 11.91 14.07 7.19
N ALA A 64 10.77 13.73 6.59
CA ALA A 64 9.55 14.53 6.49
C ALA A 64 9.65 15.84 5.69
N ARG A 65 10.86 16.35 5.41
CA ARG A 65 11.08 17.58 4.65
C ARG A 65 11.37 17.34 3.18
N HIS A 66 12.00 16.20 2.86
CA HIS A 66 12.43 15.88 1.49
C HIS A 66 11.55 14.80 0.89
N PHE A 67 11.39 14.87 -0.41
CA PHE A 67 10.59 13.97 -1.22
C PHE A 67 11.44 13.42 -2.36
N ILE A 68 11.00 12.33 -2.97
CA ILE A 68 11.64 11.77 -4.15
C ILE A 68 10.62 11.58 -5.25
N ASP A 69 11.05 11.82 -6.49
CA ASP A 69 10.39 11.38 -7.70
C ASP A 69 11.29 10.38 -8.44
N ILE A 70 10.76 9.21 -8.78
CA ILE A 70 11.44 8.18 -9.56
C ILE A 70 10.96 8.25 -10.99
N PHE A 71 11.88 8.47 -11.92
CA PHE A 71 11.62 8.51 -13.34
C PHE A 71 12.26 7.31 -14.05
N ARG A 72 11.58 6.79 -15.08
CA ARG A 72 12.13 5.88 -16.09
C ARG A 72 11.95 6.52 -17.44
N GLY A 73 13.05 6.99 -18.02
CA GLY A 73 12.99 7.98 -19.11
C GLY A 73 12.27 9.25 -18.63
N ASP A 74 11.33 9.74 -19.43
CA ASP A 74 10.55 10.95 -19.10
C ASP A 74 9.32 10.67 -18.23
N ARG A 75 9.06 9.40 -17.91
CA ARG A 75 7.87 9.02 -17.15
C ARG A 75 8.16 8.94 -15.65
N LYS A 76 7.45 9.73 -14.87
CA LYS A 76 7.41 9.59 -13.41
C LYS A 76 6.63 8.33 -13.03
N LEU A 77 7.28 7.40 -12.33
CA LEU A 77 6.71 6.12 -11.94
C LEU A 77 6.22 6.12 -10.51
N TRP A 78 7.00 6.68 -9.60
CA TRP A 78 6.73 6.62 -8.17
C TRP A 78 7.21 7.91 -7.49
N SER A 79 6.57 8.26 -6.37
CA SER A 79 6.98 9.39 -5.53
C SER A 79 6.65 9.10 -4.06
N GLY A 80 7.42 9.70 -3.17
CA GLY A 80 7.18 9.58 -1.73
C GLY A 80 7.97 10.58 -0.90
N VAL A 81 7.70 10.56 0.40
CA VAL A 81 8.37 11.39 1.42
C VAL A 81 9.52 10.60 2.04
N LEU A 82 10.65 11.25 2.29
CA LEU A 82 11.77 10.67 3.04
C LEU A 82 11.30 10.39 4.47
N SER A 83 11.16 9.11 4.81
CA SER A 83 10.70 8.66 6.12
C SER A 83 11.83 8.22 7.04
N GLY A 84 13.00 7.89 6.48
CA GLY A 84 14.14 7.48 7.29
C GLY A 84 15.47 7.55 6.55
N VAL A 85 16.52 7.75 7.32
CA VAL A 85 17.91 7.64 6.89
C VAL A 85 18.59 6.71 7.87
N SER A 86 19.20 5.65 7.39
CA SER A 86 19.92 4.67 8.20
C SER A 86 21.22 4.28 7.53
N GLY A 87 22.17 3.76 8.30
CA GLY A 87 23.44 3.33 7.74
C GLY A 87 24.29 2.59 8.74
N ASN A 88 25.39 2.05 8.23
CA ASN A 88 26.48 1.50 9.03
C ASN A 88 27.79 2.05 8.52
N VAL A 89 28.74 2.22 9.44
CA VAL A 89 30.12 2.65 9.16
C VAL A 89 31.04 1.53 9.59
N GLY A 90 31.85 1.04 8.67
CA GLY A 90 32.91 0.07 8.95
C GLY A 90 34.27 0.69 8.65
N ASP A 91 35.35 0.01 9.01
CA ASP A 91 36.72 0.53 8.87
C ASP A 91 37.15 0.79 7.40
N ILE A 92 36.56 0.07 6.45
CA ILE A 92 36.92 0.14 5.03
C ILE A 92 35.74 0.63 4.16
N SER A 93 34.53 0.35 4.55
CA SER A 93 33.32 0.71 3.78
C SER A 93 32.11 0.85 4.69
N GLY A 94 31.13 1.59 4.23
CA GLY A 94 29.84 1.74 4.92
C GLY A 94 28.70 1.84 3.92
N ARG A 95 27.49 1.68 4.42
CA ARG A 95 26.27 1.79 3.64
C ARG A 95 25.37 2.87 4.21
N LEU A 96 24.86 3.71 3.33
CA LEU A 96 23.76 4.63 3.60
C LEU A 96 22.50 4.11 2.92
N THR A 97 21.40 4.09 3.63
CA THR A 97 20.07 3.72 3.09
C THR A 97 19.09 4.86 3.33
N LEU A 98 18.49 5.33 2.26
CA LEU A 98 17.39 6.27 2.28
C LEU A 98 16.08 5.49 2.12
N THR A 99 15.16 5.69 3.05
CA THR A 99 13.83 5.07 3.04
C THR A 99 12.79 6.14 2.78
N PHE A 100 11.97 5.92 1.75
CA PHE A 100 10.85 6.79 1.41
C PHE A 100 9.55 6.00 1.53
N SER A 101 8.51 6.66 2.01
CA SER A 101 7.13 6.14 2.07
C SER A 101 6.25 6.89 1.07
N GLY A 102 5.34 6.19 0.41
CA GLY A 102 4.35 6.81 -0.46
C GLY A 102 3.46 7.80 0.30
N TYR A 103 2.78 8.67 -0.43
CA TYR A 103 2.08 9.81 0.19
C TYR A 103 0.94 9.44 1.14
N LEU A 104 0.41 8.22 1.07
CA LEU A 104 -0.58 7.74 2.04
C LEU A 104 -0.01 7.73 3.48
N ALA A 105 1.31 7.58 3.65
CA ALA A 105 1.97 7.65 4.96
C ALA A 105 1.86 9.04 5.62
N LEU A 106 1.61 10.11 4.87
CA LEU A 106 1.39 11.43 5.44
C LEU A 106 0.17 11.47 6.36
N LEU A 107 -0.83 10.63 6.09
CA LEU A 107 -2.05 10.53 6.90
C LEU A 107 -1.79 10.02 8.32
N GLU A 108 -0.67 9.30 8.55
CA GLU A 108 -0.26 8.83 9.88
C GLU A 108 0.04 9.98 10.85
N LYS A 109 0.27 11.18 10.33
CA LYS A 109 0.54 12.40 11.10
C LYS A 109 -0.64 13.38 11.10
N MET A 110 -1.79 12.96 10.58
CA MET A 110 -3.01 13.75 10.57
C MET A 110 -3.97 13.22 11.63
N GLU A 111 -4.62 14.14 12.32
CA GLU A 111 -5.63 13.84 13.35
C GLU A 111 -6.92 14.62 13.08
N VAL A 112 -8.03 14.03 13.45
CA VAL A 112 -9.34 14.71 13.47
C VAL A 112 -9.29 15.85 14.46
N ASN A 113 -9.92 16.97 14.11
CA ASN A 113 -9.92 18.17 14.93
C ASN A 113 -10.47 17.93 16.36
N PRO A 114 -10.18 18.82 17.34
CA PRO A 114 -10.58 18.65 18.74
C PRO A 114 -12.09 18.57 19.00
N SER A 115 -12.93 18.96 18.05
CA SER A 115 -14.40 18.85 18.17
C SER A 115 -14.93 17.49 17.71
N GLY A 116 -14.07 16.63 17.18
CA GLY A 116 -14.50 15.42 16.50
C GLY A 116 -15.21 15.71 15.18
N LYS A 117 -15.75 14.67 14.54
CA LYS A 117 -16.50 14.82 13.29
C LYS A 117 -17.61 13.79 13.19
N ILE A 118 -18.80 14.22 12.81
CA ILE A 118 -19.97 13.36 12.60
C ILE A 118 -20.42 13.49 11.14
N PHE A 119 -20.65 12.36 10.50
CA PHE A 119 -21.17 12.26 9.14
C PHE A 119 -22.44 11.39 9.15
N THR A 120 -23.51 11.85 8.52
CA THR A 120 -24.77 11.12 8.40
C THR A 120 -25.17 11.07 6.94
N ASP A 121 -25.37 9.85 6.40
CA ASP A 121 -25.71 9.58 4.99
C ASP A 121 -24.76 10.26 3.98
N ILE A 122 -23.47 10.27 4.30
CA ILE A 122 -22.42 10.86 3.45
C ILE A 122 -21.69 9.77 2.68
N GLU A 123 -21.38 10.06 1.43
CA GLU A 123 -20.56 9.19 0.56
C GLU A 123 -19.18 8.94 1.20
N GLN A 124 -18.77 7.64 1.26
CA GLN A 124 -17.58 7.25 2.05
C GLN A 124 -16.28 7.90 1.57
N GLY A 125 -16.08 8.12 0.28
CA GLY A 125 -14.90 8.81 -0.22
C GLY A 125 -14.93 10.31 0.08
N THR A 126 -16.13 10.93 0.14
CA THR A 126 -16.29 12.31 0.60
C THR A 126 -15.94 12.44 2.09
N ILE A 127 -16.32 11.45 2.91
CA ILE A 127 -15.90 11.41 4.33
C ILE A 127 -14.37 11.44 4.41
N LEU A 128 -13.69 10.55 3.68
CA LEU A 128 -12.23 10.46 3.72
C LEU A 128 -11.56 11.74 3.21
N TRP A 129 -12.07 12.32 2.11
CA TRP A 129 -11.56 13.61 1.63
C TRP A 129 -11.71 14.72 2.68
N THR A 130 -12.89 14.83 3.31
CA THR A 130 -13.14 15.85 4.31
C THR A 130 -12.17 15.81 5.48
N LEU A 131 -11.75 14.60 5.92
CA LEU A 131 -10.77 14.48 7.00
C LEU A 131 -9.39 15.02 6.59
N ILE A 132 -8.98 14.84 5.33
CA ILE A 132 -7.72 15.42 4.81
C ILE A 132 -7.87 16.95 4.67
N ASP A 133 -8.96 17.40 4.07
CA ASP A 133 -9.21 18.82 3.78
C ASP A 133 -9.27 19.66 5.06
N ASP A 134 -9.96 19.16 6.08
CA ASP A 134 -10.01 19.79 7.41
C ASP A 134 -8.59 19.95 8.01
N PHE A 135 -7.74 18.91 7.92
CA PHE A 135 -6.36 18.97 8.41
C PHE A 135 -5.52 19.95 7.58
N GLN A 136 -5.65 19.91 6.25
CA GLN A 136 -4.91 20.81 5.36
C GLN A 136 -5.30 22.28 5.54
N GLY A 137 -6.49 22.56 6.09
CA GLY A 137 -6.93 23.90 6.49
C GLY A 137 -6.23 24.46 7.74
N LEU A 138 -5.51 23.64 8.50
CA LEU A 138 -4.76 24.09 9.67
C LEU A 138 -3.49 24.86 9.26
N PRO A 139 -3.00 25.79 10.11
CA PRO A 139 -1.71 26.45 9.90
C PRO A 139 -0.59 25.42 9.72
N ASN A 140 0.13 25.50 8.61
CA ASN A 140 1.18 24.56 8.19
C ASN A 140 0.71 23.11 7.95
N GLY A 141 -0.60 22.84 7.89
CA GLY A 141 -1.17 21.52 7.66
C GLY A 141 -1.27 21.12 6.18
N ASN A 142 -1.03 22.04 5.24
CA ASN A 142 -1.21 21.80 3.83
C ASN A 142 -0.05 20.99 3.23
N TYR A 143 -0.27 19.70 3.02
CA TYR A 143 0.68 18.81 2.33
C TYR A 143 0.52 18.77 0.81
N GLY A 144 -0.41 19.55 0.25
CA GLY A 144 -0.68 19.64 -1.17
C GLY A 144 -1.38 18.40 -1.75
N ILE A 145 -2.13 17.67 -0.91
CA ILE A 145 -2.99 16.58 -1.38
C ILE A 145 -4.24 17.20 -2.01
N THR A 146 -4.62 16.73 -3.17
CA THR A 146 -5.79 17.19 -3.91
C THR A 146 -6.83 16.07 -4.05
N GLN A 147 -8.08 16.46 -4.15
CA GLN A 147 -9.18 15.53 -4.39
C GLN A 147 -9.18 15.06 -5.84
N GLY A 148 -9.18 13.76 -6.02
CA GLY A 148 -9.41 13.10 -7.31
C GLY A 148 -10.82 12.50 -7.40
N SER A 149 -10.90 11.24 -7.84
CA SER A 149 -12.18 10.50 -7.82
C SER A 149 -12.43 9.94 -6.42
N VAL A 150 -13.51 10.38 -5.77
CA VAL A 150 -13.88 9.94 -4.42
C VAL A 150 -15.30 9.39 -4.34
N THR A 151 -15.93 9.10 -5.47
CA THR A 151 -17.31 8.57 -5.53
C THR A 151 -17.28 7.07 -5.66
N THR A 152 -17.75 6.37 -4.64
CA THR A 152 -17.89 4.90 -4.61
C THR A 152 -19.33 4.42 -4.75
N GLY A 153 -20.31 5.30 -4.56
CA GLY A 153 -21.74 5.00 -4.55
C GLY A 153 -22.24 4.46 -3.21
N ILE A 154 -21.38 4.41 -2.17
CA ILE A 154 -21.73 3.92 -0.85
C ILE A 154 -21.73 5.06 0.15
N LYS A 155 -22.87 5.26 0.81
CA LYS A 155 -23.03 6.25 1.88
C LYS A 155 -22.90 5.59 3.25
N ARG A 156 -22.44 6.37 4.22
CA ARG A 156 -22.19 5.87 5.58
C ARG A 156 -22.50 6.92 6.63
N ASP A 157 -22.90 6.42 7.79
CA ASP A 157 -22.86 7.16 9.05
C ASP A 157 -21.52 6.85 9.72
N ARG A 158 -20.79 7.89 10.10
CA ARG A 158 -19.51 7.78 10.82
C ARG A 158 -19.35 8.87 11.85
N GLU A 159 -18.86 8.47 13.01
CA GLU A 159 -18.45 9.39 14.08
C GLU A 159 -16.95 9.15 14.34
N TYR A 160 -16.18 10.21 14.29
CA TYR A 160 -14.76 10.19 14.63
C TYR A 160 -14.53 11.05 15.86
N SER A 161 -13.99 10.44 16.89
CA SER A 161 -13.62 11.12 18.13
C SER A 161 -12.54 12.18 17.89
N PRO A 162 -12.43 13.20 18.76
CA PRO A 162 -11.30 14.11 18.77
C PRO A 162 -9.97 13.37 18.72
N PHE A 163 -9.04 13.87 17.91
CA PHE A 163 -7.69 13.32 17.75
C PHE A 163 -7.61 11.90 17.18
N LYS A 164 -8.70 11.37 16.62
CA LYS A 164 -8.64 10.11 15.89
C LYS A 164 -7.65 10.23 14.75
N ASN A 165 -6.73 9.26 14.62
CA ASN A 165 -5.76 9.25 13.54
C ASN A 165 -6.45 9.07 12.18
N VAL A 166 -6.13 9.93 11.21
CA VAL A 166 -6.78 9.90 9.88
C VAL A 166 -6.39 8.64 9.11
N TYR A 167 -5.15 8.19 9.18
CA TYR A 167 -4.73 6.94 8.53
C TYR A 167 -5.54 5.73 9.03
N GLU A 168 -5.73 5.62 10.36
CA GLU A 168 -6.56 4.56 10.94
C GLU A 168 -8.01 4.64 10.45
N ALA A 169 -8.60 5.85 10.36
CA ALA A 169 -9.94 6.04 9.82
C ALA A 169 -10.03 5.55 8.37
N PHE A 170 -8.99 5.78 7.55
CA PHE A 170 -8.89 5.28 6.18
C PHE A 170 -8.83 3.76 6.14
N ILE A 171 -7.97 3.15 6.96
CA ILE A 171 -7.85 1.68 7.01
C ILE A 171 -9.16 1.04 7.46
N GLN A 172 -9.79 1.55 8.51
CA GLN A 172 -11.10 1.08 8.96
C GLN A 172 -12.16 1.15 7.85
N MET A 173 -12.13 2.18 6.99
CA MET A 173 -13.06 2.28 5.86
C MET A 173 -12.81 1.20 4.79
N THR A 174 -11.58 0.71 4.65
CA THR A 174 -11.29 -0.40 3.72
C THR A 174 -11.71 -1.77 4.28
N GLU A 175 -11.87 -1.88 5.60
CA GLU A 175 -12.10 -3.14 6.32
C GLU A 175 -13.59 -3.43 6.61
N VAL A 176 -14.52 -2.57 6.19
CA VAL A 176 -15.95 -2.81 6.34
C VAL A 176 -16.56 -3.45 5.09
N ILE A 177 -17.72 -4.09 5.23
CA ILE A 177 -18.51 -4.57 4.09
C ILE A 177 -18.79 -3.42 3.13
N ASN A 178 -18.65 -3.65 1.83
CA ASN A 178 -18.72 -2.59 0.81
C ASN A 178 -17.78 -1.40 1.14
N GLY A 179 -16.64 -1.68 1.80
CA GLY A 179 -15.57 -0.73 1.99
C GLY A 179 -14.96 -0.31 0.66
N CYS A 180 -14.02 0.61 0.72
CA CYS A 180 -13.39 1.15 -0.48
C CYS A 180 -11.92 0.73 -0.57
N ASP A 181 -11.40 0.78 -1.78
CA ASP A 181 -9.95 0.84 -2.01
C ASP A 181 -9.51 2.29 -2.19
N LEU A 182 -8.28 2.56 -1.86
CA LEU A 182 -7.76 3.92 -1.87
C LEU A 182 -6.28 4.01 -2.26
N GLU A 183 -5.93 5.12 -2.87
CA GLU A 183 -4.54 5.50 -3.14
C GLU A 183 -4.35 7.02 -3.04
N ILE A 184 -3.16 7.45 -2.66
CA ILE A 184 -2.69 8.79 -2.98
C ILE A 184 -1.59 8.64 -4.04
N THR A 185 -1.89 9.13 -5.24
CA THR A 185 -1.01 8.97 -6.41
C THR A 185 0.34 9.68 -6.25
N GLN A 186 1.29 9.39 -7.16
CA GLN A 186 2.57 10.11 -7.25
C GLN A 186 2.45 11.63 -7.51
N ASN A 187 1.26 12.12 -7.79
CA ASN A 187 0.95 13.55 -7.94
C ASN A 187 0.17 14.12 -6.75
N LYS A 188 0.12 13.39 -5.63
CA LYS A 188 -0.63 13.75 -4.43
C LYS A 188 -2.14 13.89 -4.67
N VAL A 189 -2.73 13.07 -5.54
CA VAL A 189 -4.17 13.03 -5.78
C VAL A 189 -4.76 11.86 -5.01
N LEU A 190 -5.71 12.13 -4.10
CA LEU A 190 -6.48 11.08 -3.43
C LEU A 190 -7.52 10.52 -4.38
N ASN A 191 -7.48 9.23 -4.63
CA ASN A 191 -8.55 8.49 -5.27
C ASN A 191 -9.12 7.45 -4.30
N VAL A 192 -10.44 7.33 -4.31
CA VAL A 192 -11.19 6.33 -3.55
C VAL A 192 -12.07 5.56 -4.52
N TYR A 193 -11.95 4.26 -4.53
CA TYR A 193 -12.63 3.37 -5.46
C TYR A 193 -13.56 2.42 -4.71
N ALA A 194 -14.72 2.08 -5.26
CA ALA A 194 -15.50 0.94 -4.75
C ALA A 194 -14.67 -0.36 -4.84
N HIS A 195 -13.88 -0.50 -5.89
CA HIS A 195 -12.89 -1.56 -6.10
C HIS A 195 -11.80 -1.04 -7.05
N GLN A 196 -10.56 -1.01 -6.60
CA GLN A 196 -9.42 -0.61 -7.43
C GLN A 196 -9.02 -1.75 -8.34
N GLY A 197 -8.76 -1.43 -9.61
CA GLY A 197 -8.35 -2.41 -10.61
C GLY A 197 -9.52 -3.09 -11.31
N ARG A 198 -9.19 -4.00 -12.22
CA ARG A 198 -10.14 -4.75 -13.05
C ARG A 198 -9.59 -6.14 -13.36
N ARG A 199 -10.46 -7.04 -13.81
CA ARG A 199 -10.01 -8.34 -14.32
C ARG A 199 -9.39 -8.17 -15.70
N LEU A 200 -8.16 -8.66 -15.84
CA LEU A 200 -7.35 -8.60 -17.05
C LEU A 200 -7.23 -10.01 -17.65
N GLU A 201 -8.18 -10.37 -18.50
CA GLU A 201 -8.28 -11.70 -19.11
C GLU A 201 -7.04 -12.10 -19.92
N ALA A 202 -6.37 -11.11 -20.54
CA ALA A 202 -5.20 -11.34 -21.38
C ALA A 202 -3.89 -11.51 -20.59
N ILE A 203 -3.89 -11.15 -19.29
CA ILE A 203 -2.68 -11.20 -18.46
C ILE A 203 -2.65 -12.52 -17.69
N VAL A 204 -1.66 -13.37 -18.02
CA VAL A 204 -1.45 -14.66 -17.37
C VAL A 204 -0.05 -14.73 -16.79
N PHE A 205 0.05 -14.91 -15.49
CA PHE A 205 1.30 -15.27 -14.81
C PHE A 205 1.41 -16.79 -14.76
N GLU A 206 2.38 -17.35 -15.49
CA GLU A 206 2.52 -18.79 -15.65
C GLU A 206 3.93 -19.24 -15.26
N TYR A 207 3.99 -20.23 -14.36
CA TYR A 207 5.26 -20.82 -13.93
C TYR A 207 5.94 -21.54 -15.10
N GLY A 208 7.22 -21.21 -15.30
CA GLY A 208 8.02 -21.72 -16.42
C GLY A 208 7.92 -20.89 -17.72
N LYS A 209 7.06 -19.86 -17.76
CA LYS A 209 7.05 -18.87 -18.85
C LYS A 209 7.58 -17.51 -18.35
N ASN A 210 6.78 -16.80 -17.61
CA ASN A 210 7.08 -15.47 -17.11
C ASN A 210 7.29 -15.41 -15.58
N ILE A 211 6.88 -16.42 -14.82
CA ILE A 211 7.28 -16.60 -13.42
C ILE A 211 8.62 -17.34 -13.40
N THR A 212 9.63 -16.71 -12.80
CA THR A 212 11.00 -17.24 -12.66
C THR A 212 11.32 -17.72 -11.25
N GLY A 213 10.69 -17.13 -10.25
CA GLY A 213 10.76 -17.49 -8.85
C GLY A 213 9.37 -17.51 -8.25
N LEU A 214 9.12 -18.41 -7.32
CA LEU A 214 7.84 -18.56 -6.66
C LEU A 214 8.05 -18.85 -5.18
N ASN A 215 7.46 -18.03 -4.34
CA ASN A 215 7.28 -18.26 -2.92
C ASN A 215 5.78 -18.39 -2.62
N PHE A 216 5.41 -19.33 -1.79
CA PHE A 216 4.03 -19.46 -1.34
C PHE A 216 3.97 -19.75 0.15
N ASN A 217 2.91 -19.31 0.79
CA ASN A 217 2.63 -19.59 2.18
C ASN A 217 1.13 -19.87 2.35
N PHE A 218 0.81 -21.04 2.90
CA PHE A 218 -0.54 -21.41 3.30
C PHE A 218 -0.56 -21.47 4.81
N SER A 219 -1.41 -20.68 5.43
CA SER A 219 -1.45 -20.53 6.87
C SER A 219 -2.88 -20.50 7.39
N MET A 220 -3.13 -21.23 8.45
CA MET A 220 -4.38 -21.14 9.19
C MET A 220 -4.42 -19.93 10.16
N LYS A 221 -3.34 -19.18 10.26
CA LYS A 221 -3.20 -18.11 11.27
C LYS A 221 -4.32 -17.07 11.17
N ASP A 222 -4.72 -16.74 9.94
CA ASP A 222 -5.74 -15.73 9.67
C ASP A 222 -7.13 -16.37 9.38
N LEU A 223 -7.24 -17.70 9.51
CA LEU A 223 -8.53 -18.40 9.32
C LEU A 223 -9.46 -18.07 10.47
N VAL A 224 -10.57 -17.38 10.15
CA VAL A 224 -11.62 -17.04 11.11
C VAL A 224 -12.98 -17.35 10.52
N ASN A 225 -13.75 -18.21 11.19
CA ASN A 225 -15.10 -18.56 10.80
C ASN A 225 -16.16 -18.25 11.87
N GLN A 226 -15.71 -17.66 12.99
CA GLN A 226 -16.53 -16.92 13.93
C GLN A 226 -15.77 -15.66 14.36
N ALA A 227 -16.32 -14.51 14.04
CA ALA A 227 -15.76 -13.21 14.39
C ALA A 227 -16.61 -12.53 15.48
N ASN A 228 -15.96 -12.14 16.58
CA ASN A 228 -16.58 -11.44 17.68
C ASN A 228 -16.11 -9.98 17.66
N ALA A 229 -16.90 -9.07 17.08
CA ALA A 229 -16.62 -7.64 17.07
C ALA A 229 -17.06 -7.00 18.37
N ILE A 230 -16.13 -6.33 19.05
CA ILE A 230 -16.33 -5.71 20.36
C ILE A 230 -16.28 -4.18 20.18
N GLY A 231 -17.35 -3.50 20.55
CA GLY A 231 -17.50 -2.04 20.45
C GLY A 231 -17.23 -1.32 21.76
N SER A 232 -17.90 -0.18 21.92
CA SER A 232 -17.82 0.63 23.15
C SER A 232 -18.54 -0.04 24.34
N GLY A 233 -18.26 0.46 25.54
CA GLY A 233 -18.84 -0.02 26.79
C GLY A 233 -17.95 -1.02 27.53
N GLU A 234 -18.35 -1.36 28.75
CA GLU A 234 -17.66 -2.31 29.63
C GLU A 234 -18.67 -3.19 30.38
N GLY A 235 -18.26 -4.39 30.70
CA GLY A 235 -19.08 -5.32 31.51
C GLY A 235 -20.41 -5.66 30.82
N ILE A 236 -21.53 -5.39 31.47
CA ILE A 236 -22.87 -5.70 30.96
C ILE A 236 -23.30 -4.73 29.82
N ASP A 237 -22.70 -3.56 29.78
CA ASP A 237 -22.97 -2.54 28.77
C ASP A 237 -22.04 -2.65 27.54
N LEU A 238 -21.22 -3.71 27.48
CA LEU A 238 -20.33 -3.97 26.38
C LEU A 238 -21.12 -4.24 25.08
N LEU A 239 -20.92 -3.38 24.08
CA LEU A 239 -21.51 -3.57 22.77
C LEU A 239 -20.70 -4.62 22.01
N TYR A 240 -21.35 -5.66 21.50
CA TYR A 240 -20.67 -6.66 20.68
C TYR A 240 -21.60 -7.25 19.61
N SER A 241 -21.00 -7.78 18.56
CA SER A 241 -21.67 -8.53 17.51
C SER A 241 -20.88 -9.75 17.10
N VAL A 242 -21.56 -10.84 16.80
CA VAL A 242 -20.95 -12.10 16.37
C VAL A 242 -21.43 -12.47 14.98
N ALA A 243 -20.51 -12.83 14.11
CA ALA A 243 -20.82 -13.40 12.79
C ALA A 243 -20.20 -14.79 12.64
N HIS A 244 -20.86 -15.64 11.85
CA HIS A 244 -20.46 -17.02 11.60
C HIS A 244 -20.39 -17.31 10.11
N ASN A 245 -19.39 -18.10 9.72
CA ASN A 245 -19.38 -18.78 8.42
C ASN A 245 -19.51 -20.29 8.66
N MET A 246 -20.75 -20.78 8.62
CA MET A 246 -21.06 -22.19 8.91
C MET A 246 -20.39 -23.15 7.94
N GLN A 247 -20.29 -22.78 6.67
CA GLN A 247 -19.65 -23.61 5.64
C GLN A 247 -18.15 -23.82 5.92
N SER A 248 -17.47 -22.77 6.35
CA SER A 248 -16.07 -22.88 6.78
C SER A 248 -15.94 -23.72 8.06
N GLN A 249 -16.86 -23.56 9.03
CA GLN A 249 -16.84 -24.36 10.28
C GLN A 249 -17.03 -25.85 10.01
N GLU A 250 -17.85 -26.24 9.04
CA GLU A 250 -18.02 -27.64 8.64
C GLU A 250 -16.73 -28.26 8.10
N ILE A 251 -15.87 -27.46 7.45
CA ILE A 251 -14.62 -27.94 6.83
C ILE A 251 -13.46 -27.93 7.83
N TYR A 252 -13.31 -26.86 8.61
CA TYR A 252 -12.12 -26.60 9.41
C TYR A 252 -12.35 -26.69 10.93
N GLY A 253 -13.59 -26.91 11.37
CA GLY A 253 -13.97 -26.75 12.76
C GLY A 253 -14.13 -25.28 13.15
N LEU A 254 -14.43 -25.02 14.42
CA LEU A 254 -14.63 -23.68 14.94
C LEU A 254 -13.28 -22.94 15.11
N MET A 255 -13.10 -21.86 14.35
CA MET A 255 -11.96 -20.95 14.44
C MET A 255 -12.48 -19.55 14.74
N GLN A 256 -12.30 -19.10 15.97
CA GLN A 256 -12.86 -17.83 16.43
C GLN A 256 -11.79 -16.80 16.77
N GLU A 257 -12.10 -15.55 16.47
CA GLU A 257 -11.27 -14.41 16.84
C GLU A 257 -12.14 -13.26 17.33
N SER A 258 -11.61 -12.52 18.32
CA SER A 258 -12.24 -11.33 18.86
C SER A 258 -11.39 -10.12 18.54
N PHE A 259 -12.01 -9.07 18.03
CA PHE A 259 -11.31 -7.82 17.71
C PHE A 259 -12.12 -6.62 18.22
N SER A 260 -11.39 -5.59 18.68
CA SER A 260 -11.96 -4.45 19.36
C SER A 260 -12.04 -3.22 18.44
N HIS A 261 -13.23 -2.63 18.39
CA HIS A 261 -13.51 -1.32 17.82
C HIS A 261 -14.16 -0.44 18.89
N SER A 262 -13.39 -0.09 19.92
CA SER A 262 -13.88 0.62 21.11
C SER A 262 -14.50 1.98 20.83
N ASP A 263 -14.25 2.56 19.66
CA ASP A 263 -14.83 3.78 19.13
C ASP A 263 -16.21 3.59 18.47
N VAL A 264 -16.61 2.34 18.18
CA VAL A 264 -17.89 2.04 17.54
C VAL A 264 -18.98 1.91 18.58
N LYS A 265 -20.01 2.77 18.45
CA LYS A 265 -21.17 2.85 19.33
C LYS A 265 -22.44 2.25 18.73
N GLU A 266 -22.39 1.88 17.45
CA GLU A 266 -23.55 1.39 16.70
C GLU A 266 -23.44 -0.10 16.39
N LEU A 267 -24.44 -0.87 16.83
CA LEU A 267 -24.48 -2.34 16.68
C LEU A 267 -24.40 -2.77 15.22
N ASN A 268 -25.10 -2.06 14.32
CA ASN A 268 -25.09 -2.38 12.90
C ASN A 268 -23.69 -2.25 12.29
N THR A 269 -22.92 -1.26 12.70
CA THR A 269 -21.54 -1.08 12.26
C THR A 269 -20.66 -2.24 12.72
N LEU A 270 -20.81 -2.69 13.97
CA LEU A 270 -20.09 -3.87 14.48
C LEU A 270 -20.48 -5.15 13.73
N ALA A 271 -21.77 -5.31 13.43
CA ALA A 271 -22.25 -6.46 12.67
C ALA A 271 -21.65 -6.50 11.26
N GLU A 272 -21.50 -5.35 10.59
CA GLU A 272 -20.82 -5.24 9.30
C GLU A 272 -19.33 -5.60 9.38
N HIS A 273 -18.63 -5.18 10.44
CA HIS A 273 -17.24 -5.57 10.67
C HIS A 273 -17.11 -7.08 10.86
N ALA A 274 -17.89 -7.65 11.78
CA ALA A 274 -17.87 -9.09 12.05
C ALA A 274 -18.17 -9.92 10.81
N LYS A 275 -19.20 -9.53 10.03
CA LYS A 275 -19.58 -10.21 8.81
C LYS A 275 -18.48 -10.16 7.75
N LYS A 276 -17.90 -9.01 7.50
CA LYS A 276 -16.79 -8.89 6.54
C LYS A 276 -15.61 -9.78 6.94
N TYR A 277 -15.27 -9.85 8.23
CA TYR A 277 -14.14 -10.62 8.70
C TYR A 277 -14.30 -12.11 8.39
N VAL A 278 -15.47 -12.71 8.63
CA VAL A 278 -15.72 -14.11 8.31
C VAL A 278 -15.91 -14.36 6.79
N GLU A 279 -16.23 -13.34 6.00
CA GLU A 279 -16.27 -13.43 4.54
C GLU A 279 -14.87 -13.31 3.90
N GLU A 280 -13.97 -12.55 4.51
CA GLU A 280 -12.62 -12.33 3.99
C GLU A 280 -11.66 -13.47 4.33
N TYR A 281 -11.80 -14.07 5.52
CA TYR A 281 -10.90 -15.09 6.05
C TYR A 281 -11.53 -16.47 6.30
N PRO A 282 -12.46 -16.95 5.46
CA PRO A 282 -13.16 -18.21 5.69
C PRO A 282 -12.29 -19.45 5.44
N ASN A 283 -11.13 -19.27 4.83
CA ASN A 283 -10.20 -20.33 4.45
C ASN A 283 -8.79 -19.98 4.90
N PRO A 284 -7.88 -20.97 5.02
CA PRO A 284 -6.47 -20.69 5.24
C PRO A 284 -5.94 -19.71 4.20
N THR A 285 -5.23 -18.69 4.70
CA THR A 285 -4.65 -17.66 3.84
C THR A 285 -3.67 -18.25 2.85
N GLN A 286 -3.82 -17.93 1.57
CA GLN A 286 -2.95 -18.35 0.50
C GLN A 286 -2.25 -17.13 -0.10
N ILE A 287 -0.96 -16.99 0.20
CA ILE A 287 -0.14 -15.90 -0.32
C ILE A 287 0.82 -16.47 -1.36
N TYR A 288 0.87 -15.84 -2.51
CA TYR A 288 1.81 -16.15 -3.57
C TYR A 288 2.66 -14.94 -3.86
N GLY A 289 3.99 -15.10 -3.81
CA GLY A 289 4.96 -14.12 -4.24
C GLY A 289 5.72 -14.65 -5.46
N CYS A 290 5.70 -13.91 -6.56
CA CYS A 290 6.32 -14.31 -7.80
C CYS A 290 7.39 -13.32 -8.23
N ASP A 291 8.57 -13.82 -8.62
CA ASP A 291 9.51 -13.07 -9.44
C ASP A 291 9.11 -13.25 -10.90
N VAL A 292 8.98 -12.15 -11.62
CA VAL A 292 8.40 -12.11 -12.96
C VAL A 292 9.38 -11.53 -13.96
N ARG A 293 9.34 -12.02 -15.19
CA ARG A 293 9.99 -11.38 -16.35
C ARG A 293 8.94 -10.62 -17.15
N ASP A 294 9.33 -9.46 -17.65
CA ASP A 294 8.58 -8.82 -18.72
C ASP A 294 8.56 -9.69 -19.95
N THR A 295 7.38 -10.04 -20.41
CA THR A 295 7.14 -10.74 -21.66
C THR A 295 6.05 -10.02 -22.45
N ILE A 296 5.79 -10.43 -23.67
CA ILE A 296 4.71 -9.83 -24.47
C ILE A 296 3.35 -9.93 -23.79
N ASP A 297 3.15 -10.97 -22.96
CA ASP A 297 1.90 -11.22 -22.24
C ASP A 297 1.82 -10.51 -20.88
N THR A 298 2.97 -10.08 -20.33
CA THR A 298 3.06 -9.46 -18.99
C THR A 298 4.00 -8.27 -18.99
N VAL A 299 3.77 -7.32 -19.89
CA VAL A 299 4.56 -6.08 -19.95
C VAL A 299 4.26 -5.25 -18.70
N LEU A 300 5.32 -4.84 -17.99
CA LEU A 300 5.20 -3.90 -16.88
C LEU A 300 4.43 -2.65 -17.36
N LYS A 301 3.36 -2.27 -16.65
CA LYS A 301 2.36 -1.23 -16.96
C LYS A 301 1.10 -1.72 -17.68
N SER A 302 1.03 -2.97 -18.13
CA SER A 302 -0.22 -3.57 -18.59
C SER A 302 -1.10 -4.04 -17.42
N TYR A 303 -0.55 -4.07 -16.21
CA TYR A 303 -1.21 -4.42 -14.96
C TYR A 303 -0.75 -3.51 -13.81
N SER A 304 -1.54 -3.41 -12.79
CA SER A 304 -1.32 -2.56 -11.62
C SER A 304 -1.80 -3.26 -10.34
N VAL A 305 -1.44 -2.70 -9.20
CA VAL A 305 -2.00 -3.11 -7.91
C VAL A 305 -3.52 -2.95 -7.94
N GLY A 306 -4.22 -3.97 -7.44
CA GLY A 306 -5.68 -4.04 -7.47
C GLY A 306 -6.25 -4.83 -8.65
N ASP A 307 -5.53 -4.97 -9.76
CA ASP A 307 -5.99 -5.76 -10.90
C ASP A 307 -6.05 -7.26 -10.57
N GLU A 308 -7.05 -7.95 -11.13
CA GLU A 308 -7.16 -9.40 -11.10
C GLU A 308 -6.54 -10.00 -12.37
N VAL A 309 -5.61 -10.91 -12.18
CA VAL A 309 -4.89 -11.58 -13.27
C VAL A 309 -4.93 -13.10 -13.08
N ARG A 310 -4.80 -13.86 -14.17
CA ARG A 310 -4.76 -15.29 -14.09
C ARG A 310 -3.40 -15.77 -13.60
N LEU A 311 -3.40 -16.54 -12.51
CA LEU A 311 -2.21 -17.21 -11.96
C LEU A 311 -2.29 -18.70 -12.29
N ARG A 312 -1.28 -19.18 -13.04
CA ARG A 312 -1.19 -20.57 -13.44
C ARG A 312 0.14 -21.18 -12.97
N ILE A 313 0.04 -22.11 -12.03
CA ILE A 313 1.19 -22.77 -11.43
C ILE A 313 0.90 -24.26 -11.39
N LYS A 314 1.68 -25.05 -12.14
CA LYS A 314 1.64 -26.51 -12.07
C LYS A 314 3.05 -27.03 -11.80
N LYS A 315 3.37 -27.19 -10.50
CA LYS A 315 4.70 -27.61 -10.08
C LYS A 315 4.68 -28.26 -8.70
N GLY A 316 5.02 -29.54 -8.65
CA GLY A 316 5.13 -30.31 -7.40
C GLY A 316 3.84 -30.28 -6.59
N TYR A 317 3.87 -29.69 -5.42
CA TYR A 317 2.73 -29.54 -4.52
C TYR A 317 1.61 -28.63 -5.08
N LEU A 318 1.95 -27.74 -6.01
CA LEU A 318 1.02 -26.71 -6.51
C LEU A 318 0.37 -27.12 -7.82
N ASP A 319 -0.95 -27.06 -7.87
CA ASP A 319 -1.78 -27.14 -9.10
C ASP A 319 -2.85 -26.02 -9.02
N ILE A 320 -2.51 -24.85 -9.56
CA ILE A 320 -3.28 -23.62 -9.45
C ILE A 320 -3.55 -23.09 -10.85
N ASP A 321 -4.81 -22.83 -11.15
CA ASP A 321 -5.26 -22.10 -12.34
C ASP A 321 -6.49 -21.27 -11.96
N THR A 322 -6.24 -20.05 -11.48
CA THR A 322 -7.30 -19.19 -10.97
C THR A 322 -6.94 -17.72 -11.14
N TYR A 323 -7.93 -16.84 -11.02
CA TYR A 323 -7.70 -15.41 -10.93
C TYR A 323 -7.29 -15.03 -9.51
N ARG A 324 -6.31 -14.15 -9.41
CA ARG A 324 -5.83 -13.58 -8.15
C ARG A 324 -5.66 -12.07 -8.30
N ARG A 325 -5.96 -11.36 -7.23
CA ARG A 325 -5.77 -9.91 -7.17
C ARG A 325 -4.34 -9.58 -6.83
N ILE A 326 -3.74 -8.63 -7.54
CA ILE A 326 -2.41 -8.11 -7.25
C ILE A 326 -2.49 -7.24 -6.00
N LYS A 327 -1.87 -7.71 -4.91
CA LYS A 327 -1.77 -6.98 -3.65
C LYS A 327 -0.58 -6.05 -3.61
N LYS A 328 0.55 -6.49 -4.14
CA LYS A 328 1.80 -5.72 -4.14
C LYS A 328 2.56 -5.92 -5.45
N LEU A 329 3.11 -4.84 -5.97
CA LEU A 329 4.00 -4.82 -7.12
C LEU A 329 5.28 -4.11 -6.72
N SER A 330 6.42 -4.79 -6.81
CA SER A 330 7.74 -4.26 -6.47
C SER A 330 8.70 -4.33 -7.66
N ILE A 331 9.55 -3.33 -7.77
CA ILE A 331 10.60 -3.24 -8.77
C ILE A 331 11.90 -2.98 -8.04
N SER A 332 12.86 -3.90 -8.20
CA SER A 332 14.23 -3.76 -7.71
C SER A 332 15.16 -3.47 -8.88
N VAL A 333 16.05 -2.51 -8.71
CA VAL A 333 17.00 -2.08 -9.75
C VAL A 333 18.40 -2.13 -9.15
N ASP A 334 19.30 -2.85 -9.80
CA ASP A 334 20.70 -2.96 -9.39
C ASP A 334 21.55 -1.76 -9.91
N GLN A 335 22.81 -1.75 -9.57
CA GLN A 335 23.76 -0.70 -10.01
C GLN A 335 23.94 -0.60 -11.52
N ASN A 336 23.59 -1.64 -12.27
CA ASN A 336 23.66 -1.73 -13.72
C ASN A 336 22.30 -1.46 -14.40
N GLU A 337 21.33 -0.97 -13.64
CA GLU A 337 19.96 -0.73 -14.08
C GLU A 337 19.18 -1.99 -14.53
N LYS A 338 19.62 -3.18 -14.06
CA LYS A 338 18.88 -4.41 -14.29
C LYS A 338 17.68 -4.46 -13.35
N GLU A 339 16.51 -4.61 -13.94
CA GLU A 339 15.24 -4.70 -13.23
C GLU A 339 14.90 -6.14 -12.81
N SER A 340 14.33 -6.27 -11.62
CA SER A 340 13.64 -7.49 -11.14
C SER A 340 12.27 -7.09 -10.64
N ILE A 341 11.25 -7.79 -11.10
CA ILE A 341 9.84 -7.47 -10.80
C ILE A 341 9.31 -8.55 -9.85
N GLY A 342 8.79 -8.12 -8.71
CA GLY A 342 8.11 -8.97 -7.74
C GLY A 342 6.62 -8.66 -7.71
N VAL A 343 5.77 -9.68 -7.75
CA VAL A 343 4.30 -9.54 -7.66
C VAL A 343 3.80 -10.43 -6.53
N SER A 344 3.01 -9.88 -5.62
CA SER A 344 2.31 -10.64 -4.58
C SER A 344 0.82 -10.61 -4.83
N PHE A 345 0.17 -11.76 -4.63
CA PHE A 345 -1.26 -11.96 -4.87
C PHE A 345 -1.98 -12.29 -3.57
N GLN A 346 -3.24 -11.90 -3.52
CA GLN A 346 -4.22 -12.24 -2.48
C GLN A 346 -5.29 -13.15 -3.05
#